data_a8b92675b7ae01839bf814392374f8d3
#
_entry.id   a8b92675b7ae01839bf814392374f8d3
#
_cell.length_a   1.000
_cell.length_b   1.000
_cell.length_c   1.000
_cell.angle_alpha   90.00
_cell.angle_beta   90.00
_cell.angle_gamma   90.00
#
_symmetry.space_group_name_H-M   'P 1'
#
loop_
_entity.id
_entity.type
_entity.pdbx_description
1 polymer ?
#
loop_
_entity_poly.entity_id
_entity_poly.type
_entity_poly.pdbx_seq_one_letter_code
_entity_poly.pdbx_strand_id
1 'polypeptide(L)'
;MKKLFLITILFFSTSLYAQNVYYHTSNREIYDFLDEMANLKVIDIHTTVKPFSRMFIASKLTEIKESSYSLNSRQQAELDFYFKDFNKELKKDKKFNKRLDLYTYKDSLFTFSVNPILGIEYFMNDSGSFYHRWNGAEVFAYIGNNWGFYASLRDNHESMILEKEDFLTQRTGANYKYTNEGGDYSEMRGGLTYSWNWGSIGIVKDHFEWGNNYNGANIFSGRTPSFAHIKLQLKPVKWFEFNWVHGWLVSEVIDSASTMTFTNAYGADTRDMMFDKYLAANLFTFKPWNNFYVSLGNSIIYSSDGPQLQYLIPVMFYKSVDHTYNATDQSGRNVGQNSQMFIDISSRNMKKLRLSATLFIDELSTDRFTNDTLWNFWSFKGSARISDLIPNTFITAEYTKSMPLTYKHNIPTTTFESNGYNLGHYLMDNSHEFYFSLLVKPYRTLTIKADYLFAQKGKDYDDLGGSRLGNPFMDSVEWENKTFSLRVSYQIINDGYLFVKYQHSEITGDNNKYTPIVYYGTQNTISLGANIGF
;
A
#
# COMPACT_ATOMS: atom_id res chain seq x y z
N MET A 1 35.96 11.99 48.25
CA MET A 1 35.54 10.62 47.90
C MET A 1 34.30 10.73 47.03
N LYS A 2 34.48 10.63 45.71
CA LYS A 2 33.37 10.69 44.75
C LYS A 2 32.85 9.26 44.55
N LYS A 3 31.61 8.99 44.95
CA LYS A 3 30.95 7.71 44.71
C LYS A 3 30.47 7.69 43.25
N LEU A 4 31.14 6.88 42.45
CA LEU A 4 30.72 6.54 41.08
C LEU A 4 29.54 5.58 41.18
N PHE A 5 28.34 6.05 40.77
CA PHE A 5 27.15 5.22 40.66
C PHE A 5 27.23 4.49 39.31
N LEU A 6 27.65 3.24 39.34
CA LEU A 6 27.64 2.34 38.21
C LEU A 6 26.20 1.81 38.06
N ILE A 7 25.43 2.37 37.13
CA ILE A 7 24.12 1.81 36.76
C ILE A 7 24.39 0.62 35.85
N THR A 8 24.37 -0.56 36.43
CA THR A 8 24.36 -1.83 35.69
C THR A 8 22.95 -2.04 35.15
N ILE A 9 22.71 -1.69 33.89
CA ILE A 9 21.48 -2.06 33.19
C ILE A 9 21.59 -3.57 32.91
N LEU A 10 20.89 -4.36 33.71
CA LEU A 10 20.63 -5.77 33.43
C LEU A 10 19.71 -5.86 32.23
N PHE A 11 20.27 -6.02 31.04
CA PHE A 11 19.55 -6.48 29.87
C PHE A 11 19.09 -7.91 30.11
N PHE A 12 17.87 -8.11 30.56
CA PHE A 12 17.19 -9.38 30.36
C PHE A 12 16.96 -9.55 28.84
N SER A 13 17.89 -10.21 28.19
CA SER A 13 17.73 -10.68 26.82
C SER A 13 16.77 -11.86 26.80
N THR A 14 15.46 -11.59 26.83
CA THR A 14 14.53 -12.50 26.20
C THR A 14 14.85 -12.43 24.70
N SER A 15 15.43 -13.50 24.17
CA SER A 15 15.70 -13.63 22.73
C SER A 15 14.37 -13.65 21.98
N LEU A 16 13.77 -12.50 21.78
CA LEU A 16 12.70 -12.31 20.81
C LEU A 16 13.37 -12.34 19.44
N TYR A 17 13.16 -13.41 18.73
CA TYR A 17 13.65 -13.56 17.37
C TYR A 17 12.92 -12.53 16.50
N ALA A 18 13.67 -11.60 15.95
CA ALA A 18 13.15 -10.53 15.11
C ALA A 18 13.63 -10.77 13.67
N GLN A 19 12.85 -11.52 12.89
CA GLN A 19 13.14 -11.76 11.47
C GLN A 19 11.93 -11.25 10.67
N ASN A 20 12.11 -10.20 9.85
CA ASN A 20 11.02 -9.63 9.09
C ASN A 20 10.98 -10.23 7.68
N VAL A 21 9.93 -11.00 7.40
CA VAL A 21 9.45 -11.33 6.07
C VAL A 21 8.09 -10.66 5.95
N TYR A 22 7.93 -9.75 4.99
CA TYR A 22 6.69 -9.00 4.85
C TYR A 22 5.59 -9.86 4.22
N TYR A 23 4.36 -9.73 4.76
CA TYR A 23 3.19 -10.44 4.28
C TYR A 23 2.28 -9.48 3.53
N HIS A 24 2.21 -9.66 2.21
CA HIS A 24 1.61 -8.67 1.31
C HIS A 24 0.16 -8.33 1.66
N THR A 25 -0.25 -7.08 1.40
CA THR A 25 -1.58 -6.56 1.75
C THR A 25 -2.73 -7.17 0.94
N SER A 26 -2.43 -7.87 -0.15
CA SER A 26 -3.42 -8.67 -0.89
C SER A 26 -4.02 -9.83 -0.07
N ASN A 27 -3.30 -10.33 0.92
CA ASN A 27 -3.79 -11.36 1.86
C ASN A 27 -4.74 -10.74 2.90
N ARG A 28 -5.84 -10.16 2.43
CA ARG A 28 -6.74 -9.28 3.22
C ARG A 28 -7.34 -9.97 4.43
N GLU A 29 -7.59 -11.27 4.38
CA GLU A 29 -8.30 -12.02 5.43
C GLU A 29 -7.61 -11.95 6.80
N ILE A 30 -6.28 -12.07 6.85
CA ILE A 30 -5.53 -11.95 8.12
C ILE A 30 -5.50 -10.50 8.61
N TYR A 31 -5.40 -9.51 7.70
CA TYR A 31 -5.47 -8.10 8.08
C TYR A 31 -6.84 -7.74 8.65
N ASP A 32 -7.93 -8.26 8.06
CA ASP A 32 -9.29 -8.10 8.56
C ASP A 32 -9.47 -8.77 9.93
N PHE A 33 -8.90 -9.96 10.14
CA PHE A 33 -8.96 -10.66 11.43
C PHE A 33 -8.22 -9.89 12.52
N LEU A 34 -7.01 -9.39 12.25
CA LEU A 34 -6.28 -8.58 13.22
C LEU A 34 -6.97 -7.24 13.50
N ASP A 35 -7.56 -6.61 12.49
CA ASP A 35 -8.33 -5.37 12.66
C ASP A 35 -9.59 -5.60 13.51
N GLU A 36 -10.30 -6.72 13.31
CA GLU A 36 -11.41 -7.15 14.16
C GLU A 36 -10.99 -7.32 15.61
N MET A 37 -9.93 -8.08 15.87
CA MET A 37 -9.43 -8.31 17.23
C MET A 37 -9.00 -7.00 17.90
N ALA A 38 -8.44 -6.08 17.15
CA ALA A 38 -8.10 -4.75 17.65
C ALA A 38 -9.35 -3.91 17.95
N ASN A 39 -10.39 -3.94 17.11
CA ASN A 39 -11.65 -3.23 17.31
C ASN A 39 -12.44 -3.79 18.51
N LEU A 40 -12.28 -5.09 18.79
CA LEU A 40 -12.81 -5.75 20.00
C LEU A 40 -11.96 -5.50 21.25
N LYS A 41 -10.81 -4.80 21.11
CA LYS A 41 -9.83 -4.52 22.18
C LYS A 41 -9.15 -5.76 22.75
N VAL A 42 -9.04 -6.82 21.96
CA VAL A 42 -8.31 -8.03 22.32
C VAL A 42 -6.81 -7.81 22.16
N ILE A 43 -6.41 -7.09 21.12
CA ILE A 43 -5.03 -6.67 20.85
C ILE A 43 -4.95 -5.17 20.58
N ASP A 44 -3.76 -4.63 20.67
CA ASP A 44 -3.48 -3.24 20.33
C ASP A 44 -2.51 -3.18 19.15
N ILE A 45 -2.98 -2.60 18.02
CA ILE A 45 -2.20 -2.42 16.79
C ILE A 45 -2.49 -1.07 16.16
N HIS A 46 -1.50 -0.45 15.54
CA HIS A 46 -1.73 0.57 14.55
C HIS A 46 -1.60 -0.02 13.13
N THR A 47 -2.25 0.61 12.18
CA THR A 47 -2.39 0.09 10.81
C THR A 47 -2.02 1.13 9.76
N THR A 48 -1.37 2.19 10.18
CA THR A 48 -0.92 3.29 9.32
C THR A 48 0.16 2.83 8.34
N VAL A 49 1.01 1.86 8.74
CA VAL A 49 2.10 1.34 7.92
C VAL A 49 1.86 -0.14 7.64
N LYS A 50 1.83 -0.50 6.36
CA LYS A 50 1.73 -1.88 5.85
C LYS A 50 2.75 -2.08 4.73
N PRO A 51 3.12 -3.34 4.40
CA PRO A 51 2.67 -4.62 4.97
C PRO A 51 3.28 -4.92 6.34
N PHE A 52 2.56 -5.73 7.13
CA PHE A 52 3.08 -6.30 8.38
C PHE A 52 4.07 -7.42 8.09
N SER A 53 5.04 -7.63 8.99
CA SER A 53 5.87 -8.83 8.91
C SER A 53 5.13 -10.06 9.44
N ARG A 54 5.45 -11.24 8.91
CA ARG A 54 4.92 -12.53 9.39
C ARG A 54 5.18 -12.73 10.88
N MET A 55 6.35 -12.30 11.37
CA MET A 55 6.70 -12.37 12.79
C MET A 55 5.81 -11.46 13.65
N PHE A 56 5.50 -10.23 13.18
CA PHE A 56 4.56 -9.35 13.86
C PHE A 56 3.16 -9.97 13.92
N ILE A 57 2.67 -10.52 12.81
CA ILE A 57 1.36 -11.21 12.76
C ILE A 57 1.34 -12.37 13.76
N ALA A 58 2.37 -13.23 13.75
CA ALA A 58 2.49 -14.35 14.68
C ALA A 58 2.49 -13.92 16.16
N SER A 59 3.17 -12.81 16.48
CA SER A 59 3.16 -12.26 17.84
C SER A 59 1.76 -11.80 18.26
N LYS A 60 0.99 -11.19 17.34
CA LYS A 60 -0.39 -10.76 17.61
C LYS A 60 -1.35 -11.93 17.73
N LEU A 61 -1.18 -12.98 16.95
CA LEU A 61 -1.94 -14.23 17.13
C LEU A 61 -1.70 -14.85 18.52
N THR A 62 -0.45 -14.83 19.00
CA THR A 62 -0.12 -15.28 20.36
C THR A 62 -0.81 -14.43 21.43
N GLU A 63 -0.79 -13.08 21.27
CA GLU A 63 -1.47 -12.15 22.16
C GLU A 63 -3.00 -12.42 22.21
N ILE A 64 -3.63 -12.72 21.07
CA ILE A 64 -5.05 -13.11 21.00
C ILE A 64 -5.29 -14.41 21.80
N LYS A 65 -4.45 -15.42 21.59
CA LYS A 65 -4.59 -16.73 22.26
C LYS A 65 -4.42 -16.63 23.78
N GLU A 66 -3.52 -15.77 24.23
CA GLU A 66 -3.23 -15.57 25.66
C GLU A 66 -4.22 -14.63 26.35
N SER A 67 -5.09 -13.95 25.56
CA SER A 67 -6.10 -13.05 26.10
C SER A 67 -7.21 -13.80 26.84
N SER A 68 -7.86 -13.13 27.79
CA SER A 68 -9.05 -13.64 28.49
C SER A 68 -10.37 -13.44 27.69
N TYR A 69 -10.27 -12.96 26.46
CA TYR A 69 -11.46 -12.70 25.63
C TYR A 69 -12.05 -14.02 25.10
N SER A 70 -13.36 -14.19 25.26
CA SER A 70 -14.07 -15.36 24.74
C SER A 70 -14.35 -15.17 23.24
N LEU A 71 -13.60 -15.87 22.41
CA LEU A 71 -13.80 -15.90 20.96
C LEU A 71 -15.07 -16.69 20.61
N ASN A 72 -15.80 -16.23 19.60
CA ASN A 72 -16.86 -17.02 19.02
C ASN A 72 -16.30 -18.17 18.15
N SER A 73 -17.15 -19.11 17.71
CA SER A 73 -16.72 -20.31 16.97
C SER A 73 -15.98 -20.00 15.67
N ARG A 74 -16.38 -18.94 14.93
CA ARG A 74 -15.69 -18.49 13.72
C ARG A 74 -14.32 -17.90 14.05
N GLN A 75 -14.23 -16.99 15.02
CA GLN A 75 -13.00 -16.35 15.47
C GLN A 75 -12.00 -17.38 15.98
N GLN A 76 -12.46 -18.38 16.74
CA GLN A 76 -11.60 -19.47 17.19
C GLN A 76 -11.08 -20.31 16.02
N ALA A 77 -11.94 -20.63 15.04
CA ALA A 77 -11.53 -21.37 13.85
C ALA A 77 -10.54 -20.59 12.98
N GLU A 78 -10.66 -19.24 12.87
CA GLU A 78 -9.68 -18.39 12.21
C GLU A 78 -8.35 -18.36 12.96
N LEU A 79 -8.38 -18.19 14.28
CA LEU A 79 -7.18 -18.24 15.11
C LEU A 79 -6.42 -19.55 14.95
N ASP A 80 -7.11 -20.68 15.03
CA ASP A 80 -6.51 -22.02 14.88
C ASP A 80 -5.91 -22.24 13.49
N PHE A 81 -6.57 -21.69 12.46
CA PHE A 81 -6.09 -21.73 11.09
C PHE A 81 -4.80 -20.91 10.93
N TYR A 82 -4.78 -19.67 11.42
CA TYR A 82 -3.60 -18.81 11.33
C TYR A 82 -2.44 -19.29 12.20
N PHE A 83 -2.71 -19.95 13.32
CA PHE A 83 -1.65 -20.63 14.08
C PHE A 83 -0.92 -21.72 13.27
N LYS A 84 -1.63 -22.40 12.37
CA LYS A 84 -1.02 -23.36 11.43
C LYS A 84 -0.25 -22.63 10.32
N ASP A 85 -0.82 -21.55 9.78
CA ASP A 85 -0.24 -20.77 8.70
C ASP A 85 1.05 -20.05 9.11
N PHE A 86 1.09 -19.48 10.31
CA PHE A 86 2.25 -18.81 10.89
C PHE A 86 3.08 -19.70 11.83
N ASN A 87 3.00 -21.01 11.70
CA ASN A 87 3.69 -21.96 12.57
C ASN A 87 5.21 -21.84 12.55
N LYS A 88 5.79 -21.41 11.43
CA LYS A 88 7.25 -21.24 11.28
C LYS A 88 7.80 -20.12 12.14
N GLU A 89 6.99 -19.10 12.37
CA GLU A 89 7.25 -17.96 13.22
C GLU A 89 6.97 -18.26 14.71
N LEU A 90 6.03 -19.18 14.97
CA LEU A 90 5.62 -19.62 16.32
C LEU A 90 6.51 -20.77 16.80
N LYS A 91 7.70 -20.51 17.30
CA LYS A 91 8.77 -21.50 17.59
C LYS A 91 8.48 -22.53 18.69
N LYS A 92 7.31 -22.57 19.32
CA LYS A 92 7.07 -23.31 20.56
C LYS A 92 6.56 -24.74 20.43
N ASP A 93 6.08 -25.19 19.28
CA ASP A 93 5.47 -26.52 19.18
C ASP A 93 6.25 -27.47 18.28
N LYS A 94 6.85 -28.49 18.89
CA LYS A 94 7.48 -29.61 18.19
C LYS A 94 6.48 -30.54 17.47
N LYS A 95 5.18 -30.41 17.74
CA LYS A 95 4.09 -31.12 17.04
C LYS A 95 3.56 -30.24 15.92
N PHE A 96 4.09 -30.44 14.74
CA PHE A 96 3.72 -29.70 13.55
C PHE A 96 2.34 -30.12 13.00
N ASN A 97 1.31 -29.33 13.26
CA ASN A 97 0.22 -29.20 12.30
C ASN A 97 0.67 -28.17 11.27
N LYS A 98 1.24 -28.63 10.16
CA LYS A 98 1.82 -27.76 9.12
C LYS A 98 0.74 -27.13 8.26
N ARG A 99 0.97 -25.88 7.83
CA ARG A 99 0.46 -25.37 6.57
C ARG A 99 0.85 -26.34 5.45
N LEU A 100 0.00 -26.49 4.45
CA LEU A 100 0.33 -27.23 3.24
C LEU A 100 1.22 -26.32 2.36
N ASP A 101 2.54 -26.47 2.47
CA ASP A 101 3.51 -25.85 1.56
C ASP A 101 3.86 -26.82 0.44
N LEU A 102 4.18 -26.30 -0.75
CA LEU A 102 4.69 -27.14 -1.86
C LEU A 102 6.01 -27.78 -1.45
N TYR A 103 6.90 -26.98 -0.87
CA TYR A 103 8.16 -27.46 -0.30
C TYR A 103 8.51 -26.67 0.94
N THR A 104 9.02 -27.35 1.96
CA THR A 104 9.56 -26.70 3.15
C THR A 104 10.76 -27.47 3.67
N TYR A 105 11.81 -26.73 4.02
CA TYR A 105 13.00 -27.24 4.70
C TYR A 105 13.20 -26.47 6.00
N LYS A 106 13.63 -27.16 7.04
CA LYS A 106 13.95 -26.55 8.34
C LYS A 106 15.04 -27.31 9.04
N ASP A 107 16.07 -26.59 9.46
CA ASP A 107 17.07 -27.05 10.41
C ASP A 107 17.22 -26.05 11.59
N SER A 108 18.35 -26.10 12.30
CA SER A 108 18.62 -25.23 13.46
C SER A 108 18.88 -23.77 13.08
N LEU A 109 19.40 -23.51 11.88
CA LEU A 109 19.83 -22.18 11.41
C LEU A 109 18.98 -21.63 10.28
N PHE A 110 18.29 -22.48 9.53
CA PHE A 110 17.64 -22.12 8.30
C PHE A 110 16.23 -22.70 8.19
N THR A 111 15.29 -21.86 7.81
CA THR A 111 13.94 -22.27 7.44
C THR A 111 13.62 -21.69 6.08
N PHE A 112 13.15 -22.52 5.15
CA PHE A 112 12.88 -22.15 3.79
C PHE A 112 11.54 -22.76 3.34
N SER A 113 10.72 -21.99 2.63
CA SER A 113 9.43 -22.45 2.08
C SER A 113 9.22 -21.92 0.69
N VAL A 114 8.67 -22.76 -0.18
CA VAL A 114 8.27 -22.42 -1.54
C VAL A 114 6.81 -22.76 -1.72
N ASN A 115 6.05 -21.84 -2.31
CA ASN A 115 4.65 -22.03 -2.64
C ASN A 115 4.38 -21.58 -4.09
N PRO A 116 3.43 -22.21 -4.79
CA PRO A 116 3.03 -21.78 -6.11
C PRO A 116 2.16 -20.54 -6.03
N ILE A 117 2.20 -19.73 -7.06
CA ILE A 117 1.24 -18.66 -7.36
C ILE A 117 0.55 -19.03 -8.65
N LEU A 118 -0.75 -19.28 -8.61
CA LEU A 118 -1.55 -19.64 -9.78
C LEU A 118 -2.91 -18.99 -9.68
N GLY A 119 -3.44 -18.50 -10.78
CA GLY A 119 -4.80 -18.00 -10.76
C GLY A 119 -5.35 -17.66 -12.13
N ILE A 120 -6.67 -17.57 -12.16
CA ILE A 120 -7.44 -17.11 -13.30
C ILE A 120 -8.70 -16.43 -12.81
N GLU A 121 -9.05 -15.33 -13.45
CA GLU A 121 -10.34 -14.66 -13.31
C GLU A 121 -10.91 -14.44 -14.71
N TYR A 122 -12.11 -14.93 -14.92
CA TYR A 122 -12.85 -14.80 -16.18
C TYR A 122 -14.02 -13.85 -15.97
N PHE A 123 -14.16 -12.89 -16.85
CA PHE A 123 -15.15 -11.83 -16.79
C PHE A 123 -16.12 -11.94 -17.98
N MET A 124 -17.37 -11.65 -17.70
CA MET A 124 -18.46 -11.59 -18.69
C MET A 124 -19.30 -10.36 -18.40
N ASN A 125 -19.51 -9.51 -19.42
CA ASN A 125 -20.40 -8.36 -19.35
C ASN A 125 -20.99 -8.04 -20.75
N ASP A 126 -21.71 -6.93 -20.84
CA ASP A 126 -22.36 -6.51 -22.09
C ASP A 126 -21.35 -6.16 -23.21
N SER A 127 -20.09 -5.85 -22.87
CA SER A 127 -19.01 -5.60 -23.82
C SER A 127 -18.32 -6.89 -24.32
N GLY A 128 -18.66 -8.04 -23.75
CA GLY A 128 -18.09 -9.35 -24.13
C GLY A 128 -17.46 -10.09 -22.97
N SER A 129 -16.55 -10.99 -23.28
CA SER A 129 -15.82 -11.76 -22.28
C SER A 129 -14.31 -11.53 -22.39
N PHE A 130 -13.66 -11.47 -21.25
CA PHE A 130 -12.22 -11.31 -21.14
C PHE A 130 -11.69 -12.02 -19.89
N TYR A 131 -10.40 -12.20 -19.79
CA TYR A 131 -9.80 -12.91 -18.67
C TYR A 131 -8.46 -12.31 -18.25
N HIS A 132 -8.12 -12.54 -16.98
CA HIS A 132 -6.80 -12.33 -16.40
C HIS A 132 -6.32 -13.66 -15.83
N ARG A 133 -5.15 -14.11 -16.24
CA ARG A 133 -4.49 -15.30 -15.69
C ARG A 133 -3.10 -14.97 -15.20
N TRP A 134 -2.65 -15.69 -14.19
CA TRP A 134 -1.31 -15.52 -13.66
C TRP A 134 -0.73 -16.83 -13.14
N ASN A 135 0.60 -16.91 -13.19
CA ASN A 135 1.37 -18.04 -12.66
C ASN A 135 2.71 -17.58 -12.13
N GLY A 136 3.26 -18.33 -11.19
CA GLY A 136 4.52 -18.00 -10.59
C GLY A 136 4.81 -18.80 -9.34
N ALA A 137 5.69 -18.26 -8.51
CA ALA A 137 6.04 -18.85 -7.22
C ALA A 137 6.46 -17.77 -6.22
N GLU A 138 6.27 -18.08 -4.96
CA GLU A 138 6.83 -17.33 -3.84
C GLU A 138 7.74 -18.19 -3.00
N VAL A 139 8.75 -17.55 -2.43
CA VAL A 139 9.69 -18.16 -1.50
C VAL A 139 9.90 -17.23 -0.32
N PHE A 140 10.03 -17.79 0.86
CA PHE A 140 10.52 -17.05 2.02
C PHE A 140 11.43 -17.92 2.89
N ALA A 141 12.40 -17.28 3.55
CA ALA A 141 13.38 -17.93 4.36
C ALA A 141 13.73 -17.12 5.61
N TYR A 142 14.08 -17.84 6.65
CA TYR A 142 14.66 -17.32 7.88
C TYR A 142 16.05 -17.89 8.07
N ILE A 143 17.06 -17.04 8.30
CA ILE A 143 18.45 -17.42 8.45
C ILE A 143 18.95 -16.93 9.80
N GLY A 144 19.42 -17.85 10.63
CA GLY A 144 19.82 -17.56 12.01
C GLY A 144 18.67 -17.00 12.83
N ASN A 145 18.90 -15.88 13.50
CA ASN A 145 17.91 -15.22 14.36
C ASN A 145 17.48 -13.85 13.86
N ASN A 146 18.16 -13.28 12.87
CA ASN A 146 18.04 -11.87 12.51
C ASN A 146 17.71 -11.63 11.03
N TRP A 147 18.04 -12.57 10.12
CA TRP A 147 17.87 -12.38 8.70
C TRP A 147 16.57 -13.00 8.19
N GLY A 148 15.81 -12.19 7.46
CA GLY A 148 14.65 -12.61 6.68
C GLY A 148 14.91 -12.39 5.20
N PHE A 149 14.49 -13.33 4.37
CA PHE A 149 14.53 -13.25 2.92
C PHE A 149 13.17 -13.65 2.36
N TYR A 150 12.72 -12.97 1.32
CA TYR A 150 11.57 -13.38 0.52
C TYR A 150 11.73 -12.96 -0.93
N ALA A 151 11.09 -13.70 -1.82
CA ALA A 151 10.96 -13.34 -3.21
C ALA A 151 9.66 -13.94 -3.77
N SER A 152 9.04 -13.24 -4.71
CA SER A 152 7.93 -13.75 -5.51
C SER A 152 8.07 -13.26 -6.94
N LEU A 153 7.72 -14.12 -7.88
CA LEU A 153 7.57 -13.79 -9.29
C LEU A 153 6.17 -14.22 -9.71
N ARG A 154 5.45 -13.32 -10.36
CA ARG A 154 4.13 -13.57 -10.92
C ARG A 154 4.07 -13.03 -12.34
N ASP A 155 3.96 -13.91 -13.30
CA ASP A 155 3.71 -13.57 -14.70
C ASP A 155 2.19 -13.49 -14.92
N ASN A 156 1.75 -12.41 -15.52
CA ASN A 156 0.35 -12.10 -15.75
C ASN A 156 0.09 -11.98 -17.24
N HIS A 157 -1.09 -12.41 -17.65
CA HIS A 157 -1.62 -12.18 -18.98
C HIS A 157 -3.07 -11.71 -18.87
N GLU A 158 -3.38 -10.60 -19.51
CA GLU A 158 -4.73 -10.06 -19.64
C GLU A 158 -5.14 -10.05 -21.10
N SER A 159 -6.28 -10.65 -21.41
CA SER A 159 -6.80 -10.66 -22.80
C SER A 159 -7.34 -9.29 -23.25
N MET A 160 -7.52 -8.38 -22.30
CA MET A 160 -7.85 -6.95 -22.50
C MET A 160 -7.05 -6.15 -21.48
N ILE A 161 -6.56 -4.99 -21.83
CA ILE A 161 -5.82 -4.11 -20.92
C ILE A 161 -6.78 -3.56 -19.86
N LEU A 162 -6.56 -3.93 -18.61
CA LEU A 162 -7.41 -3.58 -17.48
C LEU A 162 -6.79 -2.50 -16.58
N GLU A 163 -5.52 -2.15 -16.79
CA GLU A 163 -4.81 -1.14 -16.02
C GLU A 163 -3.94 -0.27 -16.91
N LYS A 164 -3.92 1.02 -16.65
CA LYS A 164 -3.00 2.02 -17.21
C LYS A 164 -2.78 3.12 -16.17
N GLU A 165 -1.79 3.95 -16.43
CA GLU A 165 -1.38 5.04 -15.55
C GLU A 165 -2.55 5.98 -15.20
N ASP A 166 -3.36 6.32 -16.21
CA ASP A 166 -4.51 7.22 -16.08
C ASP A 166 -5.80 6.53 -15.60
N PHE A 167 -5.86 5.19 -15.58
CA PHE A 167 -7.09 4.50 -15.18
C PHE A 167 -7.37 4.67 -13.69
N LEU A 168 -8.55 5.19 -13.37
CA LEU A 168 -8.99 5.44 -12.00
C LEU A 168 -9.56 4.16 -11.36
N THR A 169 -8.67 3.21 -11.13
CA THR A 169 -8.97 1.89 -10.55
C THR A 169 -8.09 1.60 -9.33
N GLN A 170 -8.52 0.62 -8.50
CA GLN A 170 -7.72 0.14 -7.36
C GLN A 170 -6.75 -0.99 -7.76
N ARG A 171 -6.63 -1.29 -9.05
CA ARG A 171 -5.67 -2.31 -9.51
C ARG A 171 -4.24 -1.82 -9.31
N THR A 172 -3.35 -2.75 -9.06
CA THR A 172 -1.91 -2.45 -9.02
C THR A 172 -1.42 -2.13 -10.42
N GLY A 173 -0.62 -1.11 -10.57
CA GLY A 173 -0.03 -0.69 -11.84
C GLY A 173 0.82 -1.79 -12.48
N ALA A 174 0.85 -1.80 -13.80
CA ALA A 174 1.49 -2.83 -14.59
C ALA A 174 2.29 -2.23 -15.76
N ASN A 175 3.48 -2.77 -16.02
CA ASN A 175 4.28 -2.43 -17.20
C ASN A 175 4.00 -3.46 -18.30
N TYR A 176 3.04 -3.17 -19.18
CA TYR A 176 2.62 -4.11 -20.19
C TYR A 176 3.60 -4.22 -21.35
N LYS A 177 3.87 -5.48 -21.74
CA LYS A 177 4.27 -5.83 -23.09
C LYS A 177 3.00 -6.13 -23.88
N TYR A 178 2.60 -5.21 -24.73
CA TYR A 178 1.38 -5.36 -25.54
C TYR A 178 1.50 -6.52 -26.52
N THR A 179 0.42 -7.28 -26.65
CA THR A 179 0.27 -8.40 -27.58
C THR A 179 -0.90 -8.12 -28.52
N ASN A 180 -1.14 -9.00 -29.51
CA ASN A 180 -2.30 -8.87 -30.40
C ASN A 180 -3.64 -9.06 -29.66
N GLU A 181 -3.63 -9.71 -28.50
CA GLU A 181 -4.79 -10.04 -27.68
C GLU A 181 -4.55 -9.58 -26.23
N GLY A 182 -4.40 -8.26 -25.99
CA GLY A 182 -4.21 -7.72 -24.65
C GLY A 182 -2.75 -7.46 -24.29
N GLY A 183 -2.29 -7.96 -23.13
CA GLY A 183 -0.93 -7.69 -22.67
C GLY A 183 -0.41 -8.64 -21.61
N ASP A 184 0.90 -8.80 -21.62
CA ASP A 184 1.67 -9.55 -20.63
C ASP A 184 2.44 -8.60 -19.73
N TYR A 185 2.53 -8.92 -18.45
CA TYR A 185 3.42 -8.23 -17.52
C TYR A 185 3.88 -9.14 -16.39
N SER A 186 5.07 -8.89 -15.88
CA SER A 186 5.62 -9.63 -14.75
C SER A 186 5.71 -8.73 -13.53
N GLU A 187 5.28 -9.25 -12.41
CA GLU A 187 5.49 -8.62 -11.12
C GLU A 187 6.50 -9.42 -10.30
N MET A 188 7.60 -8.76 -9.93
CA MET A 188 8.64 -9.34 -9.09
C MET A 188 8.75 -8.54 -7.80
N ARG A 189 8.61 -9.23 -6.67
CA ARG A 189 8.83 -8.65 -5.34
C ARG A 189 9.86 -9.48 -4.60
N GLY A 190 10.58 -8.86 -3.69
CA GLY A 190 11.54 -9.58 -2.87
C GLY A 190 12.36 -8.65 -2.00
N GLY A 191 13.06 -9.22 -1.04
CA GLY A 191 13.90 -8.44 -0.15
C GLY A 191 14.73 -9.27 0.80
N LEU A 192 15.78 -8.62 1.28
CA LEU A 192 16.61 -9.07 2.36
C LEU A 192 16.45 -8.10 3.53
N THR A 193 16.14 -8.62 4.71
CA THR A 193 15.93 -7.82 5.92
C THR A 193 16.83 -8.31 7.05
N TYR A 194 17.37 -7.37 7.80
CA TYR A 194 18.05 -7.62 9.06
C TYR A 194 17.25 -6.99 10.20
N SER A 195 16.97 -7.73 11.23
CA SER A 195 16.10 -7.29 12.33
C SER A 195 16.73 -7.57 13.69
N TRP A 196 16.43 -6.67 14.63
CA TRP A 196 16.81 -6.78 16.04
C TRP A 196 15.59 -6.47 16.93
N ASN A 197 15.76 -6.54 18.25
CA ASN A 197 14.63 -6.51 19.18
C ASN A 197 13.69 -5.30 19.07
N TRP A 198 14.19 -4.15 18.61
CA TRP A 198 13.44 -2.89 18.52
C TRP A 198 13.49 -2.24 17.14
N GLY A 199 13.94 -2.97 16.12
CA GLY A 199 13.96 -2.41 14.78
C GLY A 199 14.36 -3.41 13.70
N SER A 200 14.26 -2.94 12.45
CA SER A 200 14.71 -3.67 11.27
C SER A 200 15.14 -2.71 10.17
N ILE A 201 16.06 -3.16 9.35
CA ILE A 201 16.44 -2.53 8.10
C ILE A 201 16.36 -3.55 6.99
N GLY A 202 15.98 -3.13 5.78
CA GLY A 202 15.91 -4.02 4.63
C GLY A 202 16.15 -3.29 3.33
N ILE A 203 16.66 -4.03 2.35
CA ILE A 203 16.68 -3.64 0.94
C ILE A 203 15.64 -4.52 0.26
N VAL A 204 14.60 -3.90 -0.25
CA VAL A 204 13.44 -4.62 -0.78
C VAL A 204 12.97 -4.00 -2.10
N LYS A 205 12.38 -4.82 -2.95
CA LYS A 205 11.53 -4.40 -4.07
C LYS A 205 10.13 -4.87 -3.76
N ASP A 206 9.25 -3.97 -3.37
CA ASP A 206 7.91 -4.35 -2.90
C ASP A 206 6.94 -3.16 -2.96
N HIS A 207 5.67 -3.42 -2.65
CA HIS A 207 4.66 -2.41 -2.39
C HIS A 207 4.66 -2.05 -0.90
N PHE A 208 4.29 -0.83 -0.58
CA PHE A 208 3.97 -0.43 0.79
C PHE A 208 2.83 0.58 0.81
N GLU A 209 2.08 0.57 1.89
CA GLU A 209 0.98 1.48 2.13
C GLU A 209 1.23 2.29 3.40
N TRP A 210 1.06 3.62 3.32
CA TRP A 210 1.01 4.51 4.47
C TRP A 210 -0.31 5.27 4.47
N GLY A 211 -0.92 5.38 5.64
CA GLY A 211 -2.24 5.93 5.85
C GLY A 211 -3.29 4.85 6.11
N ASN A 212 -4.17 5.16 7.05
CA ASN A 212 -5.27 4.26 7.40
C ASN A 212 -6.34 4.27 6.30
N ASN A 213 -6.64 3.11 5.74
CA ASN A 213 -7.60 2.97 4.65
C ASN A 213 -8.18 1.56 4.57
N TYR A 214 -9.30 1.44 3.87
CA TYR A 214 -9.89 0.18 3.41
C TYR A 214 -10.10 0.19 1.88
N ASN A 215 -10.17 1.39 1.27
CA ASN A 215 -10.32 1.58 -0.17
C ASN A 215 -9.33 2.66 -0.68
N GLY A 216 -8.05 2.32 -0.75
CA GLY A 216 -6.97 3.17 -1.25
C GLY A 216 -6.48 4.23 -0.26
N ALA A 217 -5.20 4.21 0.06
CA ALA A 217 -4.55 5.22 0.88
C ALA A 217 -4.28 6.51 0.08
N ASN A 218 -4.24 7.65 0.77
CA ASN A 218 -3.95 8.94 0.15
C ASN A 218 -2.53 9.45 0.44
N ILE A 219 -1.71 8.74 1.25
CA ILE A 219 -0.28 9.02 1.41
C ILE A 219 0.51 8.16 0.43
N PHE A 220 0.63 6.85 0.71
CA PHE A 220 1.19 5.86 -0.21
C PHE A 220 0.19 4.72 -0.35
N SER A 221 -0.34 4.54 -1.54
CA SER A 221 -1.42 3.56 -1.79
C SER A 221 -0.91 2.15 -2.07
N GLY A 222 0.37 1.99 -2.41
CA GLY A 222 0.91 0.73 -2.91
C GLY A 222 0.39 0.33 -4.29
N ARG A 223 -0.22 1.26 -5.03
CA ARG A 223 -0.80 1.01 -6.36
C ARG A 223 0.23 0.98 -7.48
N THR A 224 1.34 1.71 -7.36
CA THR A 224 2.39 1.70 -8.39
C THR A 224 2.96 0.31 -8.59
N PRO A 225 3.56 -0.03 -9.75
CA PRO A 225 4.43 -1.20 -9.84
C PRO A 225 5.46 -1.20 -8.71
N SER A 226 5.81 -2.40 -8.22
CA SER A 226 6.77 -2.52 -7.12
C SER A 226 8.12 -1.88 -7.48
N PHE A 227 8.71 -1.13 -6.59
CA PHE A 227 10.00 -0.47 -6.79
C PHE A 227 10.99 -0.78 -5.67
N ALA A 228 12.28 -0.69 -6.00
CA ALA A 228 13.36 -0.93 -5.05
C ALA A 228 13.42 0.20 -4.01
N HIS A 229 13.57 -0.17 -2.74
CA HIS A 229 13.75 0.81 -1.67
C HIS A 229 14.50 0.22 -0.47
N ILE A 230 15.17 1.10 0.27
CA ILE A 230 15.65 0.81 1.62
C ILE A 230 14.53 1.15 2.58
N LYS A 231 14.25 0.28 3.53
CA LYS A 231 13.24 0.46 4.55
C LYS A 231 13.84 0.31 5.94
N LEU A 232 13.63 1.30 6.80
CA LEU A 232 14.01 1.27 8.22
C LEU A 232 12.75 1.37 9.06
N GLN A 233 12.60 0.48 10.04
CA GLN A 233 11.54 0.52 11.03
C GLN A 233 12.14 0.39 12.41
N LEU A 234 11.82 1.34 13.32
CA LEU A 234 12.30 1.37 14.69
C LEU A 234 11.11 1.46 15.65
N LYS A 235 11.13 0.64 16.68
CA LYS A 235 10.16 0.63 17.77
C LYS A 235 10.85 0.48 19.11
N PRO A 236 11.62 1.50 19.53
CA PRO A 236 12.44 1.43 20.73
C PRO A 236 11.61 1.36 22.02
N VAL A 237 10.40 1.89 22.01
CA VAL A 237 9.46 1.91 23.14
C VAL A 237 8.02 1.66 22.66
N LYS A 238 7.12 1.27 23.58
CA LYS A 238 5.73 0.90 23.23
C LYS A 238 4.86 2.04 22.72
N TRP A 239 5.24 3.28 23.01
CA TRP A 239 4.47 4.47 22.64
C TRP A 239 4.99 5.21 21.42
N PHE A 240 6.12 4.76 20.83
CA PHE A 240 6.76 5.40 19.70
C PHE A 240 7.22 4.38 18.67
N GLU A 241 6.94 4.65 17.40
CA GLU A 241 7.44 3.93 16.23
C GLU A 241 7.89 4.91 15.16
N PHE A 242 8.99 4.59 14.50
CA PHE A 242 9.56 5.36 13.42
C PHE A 242 9.70 4.47 12.18
N ASN A 243 9.22 4.96 11.04
CA ASN A 243 9.37 4.32 9.75
C ASN A 243 10.06 5.29 8.79
N TRP A 244 10.97 4.78 7.98
CA TRP A 244 11.65 5.52 6.95
C TRP A 244 11.84 4.65 5.71
N VAL A 245 11.75 5.30 4.53
CA VAL A 245 11.94 4.67 3.23
C VAL A 245 12.78 5.61 2.36
N HIS A 246 13.74 5.04 1.62
CA HIS A 246 14.39 5.68 0.50
C HIS A 246 14.23 4.79 -0.74
N GLY A 247 13.53 5.28 -1.78
CA GLY A 247 13.11 4.51 -2.94
C GLY A 247 13.71 5.03 -4.25
N TRP A 248 13.93 4.10 -5.18
CA TRP A 248 14.29 4.35 -6.58
C TRP A 248 13.03 4.25 -7.41
N LEU A 249 12.57 5.38 -7.93
CA LEU A 249 11.36 5.50 -8.72
C LEU A 249 11.71 5.50 -10.22
N VAL A 250 10.71 5.33 -11.06
CA VAL A 250 10.83 5.51 -12.52
C VAL A 250 10.15 6.81 -12.90
N SER A 251 10.87 7.68 -13.61
CA SER A 251 10.42 9.05 -13.91
C SER A 251 9.52 9.14 -15.13
N GLU A 252 9.64 8.21 -16.10
CA GLU A 252 9.03 8.28 -17.44
C GLU A 252 9.40 9.57 -18.23
N VAL A 253 10.41 10.31 -17.80
CA VAL A 253 10.91 11.51 -18.46
C VAL A 253 12.23 11.20 -19.14
N ILE A 254 12.24 11.30 -20.48
CA ILE A 254 13.43 10.98 -21.29
C ILE A 254 14.52 12.02 -21.10
N ASP A 255 15.71 11.54 -20.75
CA ASP A 255 16.96 12.32 -20.80
C ASP A 255 17.55 12.23 -22.22
N SER A 256 17.20 13.19 -23.05
CA SER A 256 17.65 13.23 -24.45
C SER A 256 19.17 13.36 -24.59
N ALA A 257 19.87 13.87 -23.56
CA ALA A 257 21.32 14.00 -23.57
C ALA A 257 22.04 12.65 -23.36
N SER A 258 21.38 11.74 -22.65
CA SER A 258 21.89 10.39 -22.34
C SER A 258 21.32 9.30 -23.25
N THR A 259 20.40 9.64 -24.16
CA THR A 259 19.83 8.69 -25.15
C THR A 259 20.92 8.15 -26.07
N MET A 260 20.98 6.84 -26.21
CA MET A 260 22.03 6.14 -26.98
C MET A 260 21.47 5.61 -28.29
N THR A 261 22.19 5.88 -29.40
CA THR A 261 21.95 5.23 -30.68
C THR A 261 22.99 4.12 -30.89
N PHE A 262 22.55 2.93 -31.24
CA PHE A 262 23.41 1.78 -31.50
C PHE A 262 22.93 1.02 -32.73
N THR A 263 23.81 0.22 -33.32
CA THR A 263 23.48 -0.63 -34.47
C THR A 263 23.44 -2.09 -34.01
N ASN A 264 22.35 -2.78 -34.29
CA ASN A 264 22.18 -4.21 -34.06
C ASN A 264 21.98 -4.97 -35.37
N ALA A 265 21.70 -6.27 -35.30
CA ALA A 265 21.52 -7.13 -36.50
C ALA A 265 20.30 -6.72 -37.35
N TYR A 266 19.42 -5.87 -36.86
CA TYR A 266 18.21 -5.40 -37.55
C TYR A 266 18.33 -3.94 -38.02
N GLY A 267 19.47 -3.29 -37.79
CA GLY A 267 19.76 -1.91 -38.19
C GLY A 267 20.08 -0.97 -37.01
N ALA A 268 19.97 0.32 -37.26
CA ALA A 268 20.14 1.33 -36.20
C ALA A 268 18.91 1.33 -35.28
N ASP A 269 19.15 1.39 -33.98
CA ASP A 269 18.16 1.42 -32.94
C ASP A 269 18.52 2.48 -31.88
N THR A 270 17.54 2.95 -31.14
CA THR A 270 17.73 4.01 -30.13
C THR A 270 17.23 3.50 -28.79
N ARG A 271 18.06 3.67 -27.76
CA ARG A 271 17.68 3.38 -26.39
C ARG A 271 17.48 4.70 -25.65
N ASP A 272 16.24 5.01 -25.33
CA ASP A 272 15.90 6.13 -24.47
C ASP A 272 16.37 5.87 -23.03
N MET A 273 17.02 6.87 -22.45
CA MET A 273 17.40 6.87 -21.04
C MET A 273 16.45 7.82 -20.30
N MET A 274 15.99 7.40 -19.12
CA MET A 274 15.13 8.22 -18.27
C MET A 274 15.98 8.96 -17.23
N PHE A 275 15.54 10.16 -16.84
CA PHE A 275 16.11 10.82 -15.67
C PHE A 275 15.94 9.98 -14.42
N ASP A 276 16.94 9.98 -13.56
CA ASP A 276 16.86 9.35 -12.24
C ASP A 276 15.82 10.06 -11.35
N LYS A 277 15.03 9.28 -10.61
CA LYS A 277 14.00 9.78 -9.70
C LYS A 277 14.02 9.01 -8.38
N TYR A 278 13.95 9.73 -7.29
CA TYR A 278 14.07 9.19 -5.95
C TYR A 278 12.95 9.67 -5.03
N LEU A 279 12.66 8.85 -4.02
CA LEU A 279 11.77 9.16 -2.91
C LEU A 279 12.54 9.04 -1.60
N ALA A 280 12.44 10.02 -0.72
CA ALA A 280 12.72 9.84 0.70
C ALA A 280 11.47 10.18 1.51
N ALA A 281 11.11 9.33 2.48
CA ALA A 281 9.94 9.54 3.31
C ALA A 281 10.17 9.05 4.73
N ASN A 282 9.61 9.75 5.71
CA ASN A 282 9.61 9.32 7.11
C ASN A 282 8.25 9.51 7.77
N LEU A 283 7.98 8.70 8.80
CA LEU A 283 6.77 8.71 9.57
C LEU A 283 7.06 8.42 11.04
N PHE A 284 6.70 9.34 11.90
CA PHE A 284 6.80 9.26 13.35
C PHE A 284 5.42 8.95 13.91
N THR A 285 5.22 7.76 14.47
CA THR A 285 3.95 7.34 15.06
C THR A 285 4.04 7.36 16.59
N PHE A 286 3.14 8.08 17.21
CA PHE A 286 3.00 8.20 18.65
C PHE A 286 1.73 7.52 19.12
N LYS A 287 1.79 6.89 20.28
CA LYS A 287 0.66 6.31 20.99
C LYS A 287 0.49 7.06 22.31
N PRO A 288 -0.24 8.19 22.34
CA PRO A 288 -0.45 8.99 23.56
C PRO A 288 -1.17 8.20 24.67
N TRP A 289 -2.11 7.32 24.27
CA TRP A 289 -2.78 6.35 25.15
C TRP A 289 -3.20 5.10 24.39
N ASN A 290 -3.71 4.09 25.08
CA ASN A 290 -4.08 2.82 24.46
C ASN A 290 -5.14 3.01 23.38
N ASN A 291 -4.95 2.32 22.26
CA ASN A 291 -5.87 2.32 21.11
C ASN A 291 -6.05 3.69 20.41
N PHE A 292 -5.12 4.64 20.63
CA PHE A 292 -5.09 5.91 19.94
C PHE A 292 -3.68 6.19 19.41
N TYR A 293 -3.61 6.51 18.12
CA TYR A 293 -2.36 6.73 17.41
C TYR A 293 -2.40 8.02 16.61
N VAL A 294 -1.29 8.74 16.63
CA VAL A 294 -1.05 9.94 15.82
C VAL A 294 0.28 9.74 15.11
N SER A 295 0.25 9.83 13.79
CA SER A 295 1.43 9.75 12.95
C SER A 295 1.66 11.08 12.25
N LEU A 296 2.90 11.55 12.25
CA LEU A 296 3.35 12.75 11.56
C LEU A 296 4.50 12.37 10.65
N GLY A 297 4.49 12.83 9.41
CA GLY A 297 5.53 12.47 8.48
C GLY A 297 5.73 13.50 7.39
N ASN A 298 6.77 13.28 6.62
CA ASN A 298 7.06 14.06 5.44
C ASN A 298 7.79 13.21 4.40
N SER A 299 7.72 13.65 3.15
CA SER A 299 8.44 13.05 2.03
C SER A 299 9.02 14.11 1.12
N ILE A 300 9.90 13.67 0.24
CA ILE A 300 10.44 14.45 -0.85
C ILE A 300 10.63 13.55 -2.07
N ILE A 301 10.19 14.03 -3.22
CA ILE A 301 10.53 13.47 -4.52
C ILE A 301 11.61 14.35 -5.13
N TYR A 302 12.71 13.76 -5.58
CA TYR A 302 13.82 14.49 -6.16
C TYR A 302 14.45 13.74 -7.35
N SER A 303 15.11 14.50 -8.22
CA SER A 303 15.84 13.99 -9.38
C SER A 303 17.27 14.52 -9.33
N SER A 304 18.24 13.63 -9.50
CA SER A 304 19.67 13.95 -9.52
C SER A 304 20.47 12.75 -10.04
N ASP A 305 21.73 12.97 -10.44
CA ASP A 305 22.67 11.93 -10.89
C ASP A 305 23.12 11.02 -9.72
N GLY A 306 22.16 10.31 -9.11
CA GLY A 306 22.36 9.44 -7.97
C GLY A 306 21.74 9.95 -6.66
N PRO A 307 21.65 9.08 -5.63
CA PRO A 307 21.05 9.43 -4.34
C PRO A 307 21.84 10.53 -3.62
N GLN A 308 21.15 11.55 -3.15
CA GLN A 308 21.76 12.65 -2.40
C GLN A 308 21.84 12.34 -0.91
N LEU A 309 23.02 12.50 -0.30
CA LEU A 309 23.29 12.12 1.09
C LEU A 309 22.37 12.82 2.11
N GLN A 310 22.00 14.09 1.86
CA GLN A 310 21.09 14.85 2.73
C GLN A 310 19.70 14.22 2.84
N TYR A 311 19.23 13.55 1.78
CA TYR A 311 17.94 12.86 1.77
C TYR A 311 18.01 11.41 2.28
N LEU A 312 19.23 10.89 2.49
CA LEU A 312 19.45 9.59 3.15
C LEU A 312 19.41 9.67 4.68
N ILE A 313 19.35 10.86 5.27
CA ILE A 313 19.24 11.03 6.71
C ILE A 313 17.77 10.78 7.13
N PRO A 314 17.46 9.70 7.89
CA PRO A 314 16.08 9.24 8.08
C PRO A 314 15.18 10.22 8.84
N VAL A 315 15.74 11.00 9.77
CA VAL A 315 14.97 11.84 10.72
C VAL A 315 14.78 13.29 10.25
N MET A 316 15.13 13.59 9.00
CA MET A 316 15.10 14.96 8.50
C MET A 316 13.69 15.46 8.18
N PHE A 317 13.48 16.76 8.34
CA PHE A 317 12.38 17.49 7.73
C PHE A 317 12.84 17.94 6.33
N TYR A 318 12.47 17.17 5.31
CA TYR A 318 13.04 17.28 3.97
C TYR A 318 12.77 18.62 3.30
N LYS A 319 11.63 19.25 3.55
CA LYS A 319 11.32 20.60 3.03
C LYS A 319 12.34 21.65 3.48
N SER A 320 12.79 21.59 4.74
CA SER A 320 13.82 22.51 5.24
C SER A 320 15.18 22.26 4.61
N VAL A 321 15.51 20.99 4.36
CA VAL A 321 16.74 20.60 3.68
C VAL A 321 16.74 21.12 2.24
N ASP A 322 15.64 20.91 1.52
CA ASP A 322 15.46 21.38 0.17
C ASP A 322 15.63 22.89 0.06
N HIS A 323 14.97 23.67 0.90
CA HIS A 323 15.11 25.13 0.94
C HIS A 323 16.53 25.62 1.22
N THR A 324 17.34 24.82 1.89
CA THR A 324 18.74 25.18 2.18
C THR A 324 19.65 24.94 0.99
N TYR A 325 19.44 23.85 0.24
CA TYR A 325 20.33 23.42 -0.84
C TYR A 325 19.87 23.87 -2.22
N ASN A 326 18.57 24.03 -2.43
CA ASN A 326 17.97 24.40 -3.70
C ASN A 326 17.27 25.78 -3.58
N ALA A 327 17.97 26.76 -3.03
CA ALA A 327 17.47 28.12 -2.94
C ALA A 327 17.10 28.69 -4.32
N THR A 328 16.18 29.63 -4.32
CA THR A 328 15.64 30.38 -5.48
C THR A 328 16.68 30.64 -6.57
N ASP A 329 16.33 30.37 -7.82
CA ASP A 329 17.13 30.79 -8.98
C ASP A 329 17.24 32.33 -9.04
N GLN A 330 18.07 32.84 -9.93
CA GLN A 330 18.28 34.30 -10.11
C GLN A 330 17.00 35.05 -10.54
N SER A 331 15.98 34.34 -11.02
CA SER A 331 14.67 34.90 -11.40
C SER A 331 13.67 34.95 -10.24
N GLY A 332 14.04 34.47 -9.04
CA GLY A 332 13.19 34.39 -7.85
C GLY A 332 12.23 33.20 -7.88
N ARG A 333 12.37 32.25 -8.83
CA ARG A 333 11.58 31.05 -8.87
C ARG A 333 12.16 29.99 -7.95
N ASN A 334 11.30 29.35 -7.19
CA ASN A 334 11.69 28.18 -6.41
C ASN A 334 11.86 26.98 -7.36
N VAL A 335 13.09 26.58 -7.60
CA VAL A 335 13.44 25.41 -8.42
C VAL A 335 13.67 24.16 -7.56
N GLY A 336 13.14 24.16 -6.33
CA GLY A 336 13.28 23.09 -5.37
C GLY A 336 12.63 21.78 -5.82
N GLN A 337 12.90 20.75 -5.04
CA GLN A 337 12.31 19.44 -5.21
C GLN A 337 10.86 19.44 -4.68
N ASN A 338 10.10 18.37 -4.95
CA ASN A 338 8.72 18.27 -4.50
C ASN A 338 8.64 17.64 -3.11
N SER A 339 8.27 18.41 -2.09
CA SER A 339 8.19 17.96 -0.70
C SER A 339 6.75 17.96 -0.16
N GLN A 340 6.37 16.90 0.53
CA GLN A 340 5.04 16.70 1.09
C GLN A 340 5.10 16.53 2.60
N MET A 341 3.98 16.78 3.27
CA MET A 341 3.75 16.50 4.68
C MET A 341 2.47 15.67 4.86
N PHE A 342 2.40 14.87 5.93
CA PHE A 342 1.21 14.09 6.19
C PHE A 342 0.97 13.85 7.67
N ILE A 343 -0.31 13.72 8.00
CA ILE A 343 -0.81 13.43 9.34
C ILE A 343 -1.78 12.27 9.22
N ASP A 344 -1.65 11.29 10.09
CA ASP A 344 -2.61 10.19 10.20
C ASP A 344 -3.00 10.01 11.67
N ILE A 345 -4.29 9.90 11.92
CA ILE A 345 -4.85 9.71 13.26
C ILE A 345 -5.77 8.51 13.23
N SER A 346 -5.66 7.63 14.21
CA SER A 346 -6.59 6.52 14.37
C SER A 346 -6.96 6.26 15.82
N SER A 347 -8.21 5.89 16.04
CA SER A 347 -8.79 5.61 17.36
C SER A 347 -9.63 4.35 17.34
N ARG A 348 -9.39 3.48 18.34
CA ARG A 348 -10.24 2.34 18.70
C ARG A 348 -10.70 2.44 20.16
N ASN A 349 -10.84 3.68 20.67
CA ASN A 349 -11.26 3.91 22.07
C ASN A 349 -12.68 3.45 22.34
N MET A 350 -13.56 3.47 21.34
CA MET A 350 -14.88 2.85 21.40
C MET A 350 -14.77 1.38 20.98
N LYS A 351 -15.29 0.45 21.80
CA LYS A 351 -15.32 -0.98 21.48
C LYS A 351 -16.12 -1.22 20.20
N LYS A 352 -15.63 -2.10 19.33
CA LYS A 352 -16.19 -2.44 18.03
C LYS A 352 -16.08 -1.35 16.95
N LEU A 353 -15.61 -0.15 17.29
CA LEU A 353 -15.49 0.97 16.35
C LEU A 353 -14.04 1.40 16.20
N ARG A 354 -13.61 1.53 14.95
CA ARG A 354 -12.42 2.24 14.54
C ARG A 354 -12.80 3.50 13.79
N LEU A 355 -12.17 4.60 14.15
CA LEU A 355 -12.19 5.85 13.40
C LEU A 355 -10.78 6.20 12.96
N SER A 356 -10.61 6.71 11.75
CA SER A 356 -9.34 7.27 11.29
C SER A 356 -9.53 8.46 10.38
N ALA A 357 -8.51 9.32 10.37
CA ALA A 357 -8.42 10.46 9.48
C ALA A 357 -6.97 10.61 9.01
N THR A 358 -6.79 10.82 7.71
CA THR A 358 -5.48 11.02 7.09
C THR A 358 -5.50 12.29 6.27
N LEU A 359 -4.49 13.13 6.42
CA LEU A 359 -4.28 14.34 5.65
C LEU A 359 -2.92 14.27 4.99
N PHE A 360 -2.90 14.37 3.67
CA PHE A 360 -1.73 14.56 2.84
C PHE A 360 -1.69 16.02 2.40
N ILE A 361 -0.57 16.68 2.53
CA ILE A 361 -0.37 18.10 2.22
C ILE A 361 0.79 18.18 1.22
N ASP A 362 0.49 18.56 0.01
CA ASP A 362 1.47 18.82 -1.04
C ASP A 362 2.01 20.24 -0.90
N GLU A 363 1.10 21.22 -0.91
CA GLU A 363 1.45 22.61 -0.73
C GLU A 363 0.44 23.32 0.19
N LEU A 364 0.94 24.02 1.20
CA LEU A 364 0.13 24.77 2.14
C LEU A 364 0.71 26.18 2.34
N SER A 365 -0.12 27.21 2.10
CA SER A 365 0.18 28.59 2.43
C SER A 365 -0.92 29.17 3.32
N THR A 366 -0.54 29.90 4.36
CA THR A 366 -1.48 30.56 5.25
C THR A 366 -2.29 31.65 4.58
N ASP A 367 -1.68 32.34 3.59
CA ASP A 367 -2.32 33.42 2.84
C ASP A 367 -3.51 32.89 2.01
N ARG A 368 -3.46 31.62 1.62
CA ARG A 368 -4.52 30.93 0.87
C ARG A 368 -5.75 30.59 1.71
N PHE A 369 -5.69 30.69 3.04
CA PHE A 369 -6.87 30.52 3.90
C PHE A 369 -7.74 31.77 3.99
N THR A 370 -7.17 32.92 3.67
CA THR A 370 -7.87 34.22 3.73
C THR A 370 -8.25 34.76 2.35
N ASN A 371 -7.82 34.10 1.29
CA ASN A 371 -8.10 34.48 -0.09
C ASN A 371 -8.91 33.40 -0.79
N ASP A 372 -10.18 33.67 -1.06
CA ASP A 372 -11.12 32.72 -1.68
C ASP A 372 -10.76 32.34 -3.13
N THR A 373 -9.82 33.06 -3.75
CA THR A 373 -9.34 32.76 -5.10
C THR A 373 -8.12 31.83 -5.14
N LEU A 374 -7.55 31.49 -3.98
CA LEU A 374 -6.35 30.68 -3.85
C LEU A 374 -6.64 29.39 -3.09
N TRP A 375 -6.12 28.27 -3.59
CA TRP A 375 -6.34 26.95 -2.99
C TRP A 375 -5.05 26.31 -2.49
N ASN A 376 -5.12 25.63 -1.36
CA ASN A 376 -4.08 24.74 -0.86
C ASN A 376 -4.22 23.36 -1.49
N PHE A 377 -3.11 22.67 -1.72
CA PHE A 377 -3.07 21.35 -2.36
C PHE A 377 -2.96 20.28 -1.27
N TRP A 378 -4.03 19.57 -1.06
CA TRP A 378 -4.13 18.53 -0.02
C TRP A 378 -5.13 17.44 -0.40
N SER A 379 -4.93 16.27 0.17
CA SER A 379 -5.87 15.16 0.12
C SER A 379 -6.26 14.73 1.53
N PHE A 380 -7.55 14.64 1.79
CA PHE A 380 -8.11 14.19 3.08
C PHE A 380 -8.83 12.86 2.88
N LYS A 381 -8.66 11.94 3.83
CA LYS A 381 -9.42 10.70 3.94
C LYS A 381 -9.91 10.50 5.36
N GLY A 382 -11.21 10.32 5.52
CA GLY A 382 -11.86 9.94 6.77
C GLY A 382 -12.45 8.55 6.67
N SER A 383 -12.32 7.71 7.70
CA SER A 383 -12.91 6.37 7.70
C SER A 383 -13.48 5.97 9.05
N ALA A 384 -14.55 5.14 8.99
CA ALA A 384 -15.15 4.47 10.12
C ALA A 384 -15.36 3.00 9.80
N ARG A 385 -14.98 2.11 10.70
CA ARG A 385 -15.29 0.68 10.60
C ARG A 385 -15.87 0.16 11.90
N ILE A 386 -17.04 -0.46 11.80
CA ILE A 386 -17.71 -1.17 12.89
C ILE A 386 -17.49 -2.68 12.66
N SER A 387 -16.97 -3.37 13.67
CA SER A 387 -16.72 -4.81 13.63
C SER A 387 -17.60 -5.52 14.64
N ASP A 388 -18.26 -6.59 14.21
CA ASP A 388 -19.00 -7.52 15.08
C ASP A 388 -20.17 -6.85 15.85
N LEU A 389 -20.79 -5.79 15.29
CA LEU A 389 -22.04 -5.24 15.85
C LEU A 389 -23.16 -6.28 15.72
N ILE A 390 -23.32 -6.82 14.52
CA ILE A 390 -24.00 -8.08 14.24
C ILE A 390 -22.90 -9.14 14.16
N PRO A 391 -23.00 -10.30 14.81
CA PRO A 391 -21.95 -11.29 14.82
C PRO A 391 -21.38 -11.58 13.43
N ASN A 392 -20.05 -11.58 13.32
CA ASN A 392 -19.30 -11.86 12.09
C ASN A 392 -19.52 -10.86 10.94
N THR A 393 -19.98 -9.65 11.24
CA THR A 393 -20.30 -8.60 10.26
C THR A 393 -19.42 -7.37 10.47
N PHE A 394 -18.95 -6.77 9.37
CA PHE A 394 -18.13 -5.57 9.36
C PHE A 394 -18.78 -4.54 8.44
N ILE A 395 -18.95 -3.34 8.94
CA ILE A 395 -19.47 -2.20 8.18
C ILE A 395 -18.37 -1.16 8.10
N THR A 396 -18.06 -0.74 6.89
CA THR A 396 -17.02 0.27 6.62
C THR A 396 -17.62 1.41 5.82
N ALA A 397 -17.28 2.65 6.20
CA ALA A 397 -17.58 3.84 5.42
C ALA A 397 -16.32 4.70 5.33
N GLU A 398 -16.00 5.20 4.14
CA GLU A 398 -14.88 6.09 3.87
C GLU A 398 -15.31 7.26 2.99
N TYR A 399 -14.69 8.39 3.24
CA TYR A 399 -14.77 9.56 2.38
C TYR A 399 -13.36 10.05 2.07
N THR A 400 -13.07 10.28 0.78
CA THR A 400 -11.81 10.87 0.31
C THR A 400 -12.09 12.10 -0.51
N LYS A 401 -11.26 13.14 -0.35
CA LYS A 401 -11.28 14.35 -1.18
C LYS A 401 -9.86 14.79 -1.44
N SER A 402 -9.52 14.99 -2.72
CA SER A 402 -8.23 15.52 -3.15
C SER A 402 -8.45 16.82 -3.93
N MET A 403 -7.81 17.89 -3.50
CA MET A 403 -7.90 19.20 -4.15
C MET A 403 -7.20 19.20 -5.50
N PRO A 404 -7.55 20.13 -6.42
CA PRO A 404 -6.82 20.30 -7.67
C PRO A 404 -5.32 20.46 -7.43
N LEU A 405 -4.52 19.90 -8.33
CA LEU A 405 -3.05 19.94 -8.36
C LEU A 405 -2.35 19.18 -7.22
N THR A 406 -3.08 18.57 -6.30
CA THR A 406 -2.50 17.66 -5.29
C THR A 406 -1.84 16.49 -6.00
N TYR A 407 -0.63 16.11 -5.59
CA TYR A 407 0.26 15.10 -6.20
C TYR A 407 0.97 15.54 -7.49
N LYS A 408 0.64 16.69 -8.06
CA LYS A 408 1.25 17.22 -9.27
C LYS A 408 2.39 18.19 -8.93
N HIS A 409 3.38 18.27 -9.82
CA HIS A 409 4.46 19.24 -9.70
C HIS A 409 4.81 19.83 -11.08
N ASN A 410 5.28 21.09 -11.11
CA ASN A 410 5.66 21.78 -12.34
C ASN A 410 6.95 21.22 -13.00
N ILE A 411 7.74 20.45 -12.26
CA ILE A 411 8.90 19.73 -12.79
C ILE A 411 8.48 18.26 -12.96
N PRO A 412 8.38 17.73 -14.19
CA PRO A 412 7.85 16.39 -14.45
C PRO A 412 8.60 15.27 -13.73
N THR A 413 9.93 15.39 -13.57
CA THR A 413 10.74 14.39 -12.86
C THR A 413 10.48 14.33 -11.36
N THR A 414 9.74 15.28 -10.78
CA THR A 414 9.47 15.36 -9.34
C THR A 414 7.99 15.27 -8.98
N THR A 415 7.11 14.91 -9.92
CA THR A 415 5.71 14.54 -9.65
C THR A 415 5.63 13.38 -8.65
N PHE A 416 4.54 13.30 -7.86
CA PHE A 416 4.34 12.26 -6.83
C PHE A 416 3.87 10.94 -7.45
N GLU A 417 4.71 10.36 -8.33
CA GLU A 417 4.41 9.17 -9.12
C GLU A 417 5.65 8.29 -9.38
N SER A 418 5.41 7.04 -9.80
CA SER A 418 6.42 6.12 -10.32
C SER A 418 5.82 5.31 -11.47
N ASN A 419 6.53 5.18 -12.60
CA ASN A 419 5.99 4.59 -13.83
C ASN A 419 4.67 5.24 -14.29
N GLY A 420 4.53 6.57 -14.17
CA GLY A 420 3.29 7.27 -14.46
C GLY A 420 2.15 7.07 -13.45
N TYR A 421 2.24 6.07 -12.56
CA TYR A 421 1.22 5.80 -11.54
C TYR A 421 1.40 6.69 -10.32
N ASN A 422 0.31 7.35 -9.88
CA ASN A 422 0.31 8.15 -8.66
C ASN A 422 0.64 7.28 -7.42
N LEU A 423 1.58 7.74 -6.60
CA LEU A 423 1.93 7.09 -5.33
C LEU A 423 0.82 7.24 -4.27
N GLY A 424 0.03 8.32 -4.37
CA GLY A 424 -1.10 8.61 -3.48
C GLY A 424 -2.42 7.94 -3.91
N HIS A 425 -3.53 8.63 -3.70
CA HIS A 425 -4.86 8.07 -3.98
C HIS A 425 -5.08 7.80 -5.47
N TYR A 426 -5.76 6.69 -5.81
CA TYR A 426 -5.94 6.23 -7.18
C TYR A 426 -6.79 7.19 -8.05
N LEU A 427 -7.64 8.00 -7.44
CA LEU A 427 -8.41 9.05 -8.14
C LEU A 427 -7.59 10.30 -8.47
N MET A 428 -6.31 10.33 -8.04
CA MET A 428 -5.41 11.47 -8.24
C MET A 428 -5.96 12.76 -7.60
N ASP A 429 -5.67 13.90 -8.22
CA ASP A 429 -6.14 15.22 -7.79
C ASP A 429 -7.58 15.53 -8.27
N ASN A 430 -8.12 16.67 -7.83
CA ASN A 430 -9.43 17.19 -8.19
C ASN A 430 -10.53 16.12 -8.17
N SER A 431 -10.63 15.38 -7.07
CA SER A 431 -11.48 14.19 -6.99
C SER A 431 -12.09 14.01 -5.61
N HIS A 432 -13.19 13.30 -5.56
CA HIS A 432 -13.73 12.79 -4.30
C HIS A 432 -14.38 11.42 -4.45
N GLU A 433 -14.49 10.71 -3.32
CA GLU A 433 -15.02 9.36 -3.24
C GLU A 433 -15.82 9.15 -1.97
N PHE A 434 -16.95 8.47 -2.10
CA PHE A 434 -17.65 7.80 -1.01
C PHE A 434 -17.57 6.29 -1.22
N TYR A 435 -17.07 5.59 -0.25
CA TYR A 435 -16.99 4.14 -0.24
C TYR A 435 -17.75 3.57 0.95
N PHE A 436 -18.61 2.59 0.70
CA PHE A 436 -19.31 1.84 1.73
C PHE A 436 -19.13 0.36 1.48
N SER A 437 -18.92 -0.42 2.56
CA SER A 437 -18.75 -1.88 2.46
C SER A 437 -19.41 -2.59 3.62
N LEU A 438 -20.10 -3.68 3.28
CA LEU A 438 -20.65 -4.69 4.19
C LEU A 438 -19.92 -6.00 3.95
N LEU A 439 -19.16 -6.46 4.92
CA LEU A 439 -18.46 -7.73 4.89
C LEU A 439 -19.07 -8.68 5.92
N VAL A 440 -19.45 -9.87 5.51
CA VAL A 440 -20.01 -10.93 6.38
C VAL A 440 -19.16 -12.18 6.24
N LYS A 441 -18.76 -12.75 7.37
CA LYS A 441 -18.00 -14.01 7.46
C LYS A 441 -18.83 -15.05 8.24
N PRO A 442 -19.79 -15.75 7.60
CA PRO A 442 -20.62 -16.75 8.29
C PRO A 442 -19.78 -17.87 8.90
N TYR A 443 -18.74 -18.27 8.18
CA TYR A 443 -17.76 -19.29 8.57
C TYR A 443 -16.36 -18.77 8.25
N ARG A 444 -15.33 -19.38 8.82
CA ARG A 444 -13.93 -19.05 8.52
C ARG A 444 -13.61 -19.08 7.02
N THR A 445 -14.17 -20.06 6.31
CA THR A 445 -13.89 -20.31 4.90
C THR A 445 -14.72 -19.48 3.92
N LEU A 446 -15.82 -18.88 4.38
CA LEU A 446 -16.77 -18.17 3.53
C LEU A 446 -16.78 -16.68 3.86
N THR A 447 -16.50 -15.87 2.86
CA THR A 447 -16.54 -14.40 2.92
C THR A 447 -17.54 -13.89 1.89
N ILE A 448 -18.47 -13.06 2.32
CA ILE A 448 -19.44 -12.36 1.47
C ILE A 448 -19.21 -10.87 1.66
N LYS A 449 -18.92 -10.15 0.58
CA LYS A 449 -18.64 -8.71 0.63
C LYS A 449 -19.51 -7.98 -0.39
N ALA A 450 -20.28 -7.00 0.08
CA ALA A 450 -20.99 -6.05 -0.75
C ALA A 450 -20.33 -4.68 -0.61
N ASP A 451 -20.07 -4.01 -1.72
CA ASP A 451 -19.47 -2.69 -1.76
C ASP A 451 -20.31 -1.74 -2.59
N TYR A 452 -20.35 -0.49 -2.21
CA TYR A 452 -20.84 0.61 -3.01
C TYR A 452 -19.78 1.71 -3.08
N LEU A 453 -19.50 2.15 -4.29
CA LEU A 453 -18.56 3.21 -4.61
C LEU A 453 -19.28 4.32 -5.38
N PHE A 454 -19.12 5.55 -4.93
CA PHE A 454 -19.43 6.75 -5.69
C PHE A 454 -18.17 7.60 -5.77
N ALA A 455 -17.64 7.81 -6.97
CA ALA A 455 -16.43 8.58 -7.19
C ALA A 455 -16.58 9.54 -8.35
N GLN A 456 -16.01 10.73 -8.21
CA GLN A 456 -15.97 11.74 -9.27
C GLN A 456 -14.56 12.31 -9.38
N LYS A 457 -14.16 12.60 -10.62
CA LYS A 457 -12.96 13.38 -10.96
C LYS A 457 -13.37 14.60 -11.76
N GLY A 458 -12.87 15.75 -11.34
CA GLY A 458 -12.96 16.99 -12.09
C GLY A 458 -11.89 17.06 -13.17
N LYS A 459 -11.95 18.13 -13.96
CA LYS A 459 -11.01 18.35 -15.06
C LYS A 459 -9.56 18.39 -14.56
N ASP A 460 -8.65 17.92 -15.40
CA ASP A 460 -7.22 18.13 -15.20
C ASP A 460 -6.87 19.59 -15.55
N TYR A 461 -6.06 20.17 -14.68
CA TYR A 461 -5.54 21.50 -14.90
C TYR A 461 -4.09 21.36 -15.41
N ASP A 462 -3.86 21.72 -16.67
CA ASP A 462 -2.55 21.55 -17.33
C ASP A 462 -1.52 22.58 -16.88
N ASP A 463 -2.03 23.72 -16.41
CA ASP A 463 -1.17 24.82 -16.05
C ASP A 463 -0.71 24.71 -14.59
N LEU A 464 0.46 24.12 -14.30
CA LEU A 464 1.06 23.83 -12.99
C LEU A 464 1.93 24.96 -12.36
N GLY A 465 1.70 26.26 -12.47
CA GLY A 465 2.42 27.40 -11.87
C GLY A 465 1.69 28.74 -12.02
N GLY A 466 2.09 29.73 -11.33
CA GLY A 466 1.61 31.09 -11.49
C GLY A 466 0.12 31.27 -11.11
N SER A 467 -0.73 31.67 -12.06
CA SER A 467 -2.14 32.02 -11.85
C SER A 467 -3.07 30.88 -11.47
N ARG A 468 -2.60 29.65 -11.44
CA ARG A 468 -3.37 28.42 -11.17
C ARG A 468 -3.79 28.19 -9.77
N LEU A 469 -3.31 28.95 -8.87
CA LEU A 469 -3.67 28.84 -7.46
C LEU A 469 -5.18 29.02 -7.22
N GLY A 470 -5.90 29.54 -8.21
CA GLY A 470 -7.34 29.74 -8.19
C GLY A 470 -8.18 28.69 -8.94
N ASN A 471 -7.64 27.54 -9.30
CA ASN A 471 -8.39 26.48 -9.99
C ASN A 471 -9.45 25.88 -9.06
N PRO A 472 -10.77 26.02 -9.35
CA PRO A 472 -11.81 25.60 -8.45
C PRO A 472 -11.91 24.06 -8.39
N PHE A 473 -12.25 23.55 -7.21
CA PHE A 473 -12.53 22.14 -7.02
C PHE A 473 -13.83 21.76 -7.73
N MET A 474 -13.78 20.72 -8.58
CA MET A 474 -14.95 20.18 -9.30
C MET A 474 -15.70 21.23 -10.13
N ASP A 475 -14.99 22.15 -10.79
CA ASP A 475 -15.56 23.13 -11.72
C ASP A 475 -16.37 22.45 -12.84
N SER A 476 -15.85 21.31 -13.32
CA SER A 476 -16.56 20.39 -14.18
C SER A 476 -16.25 18.95 -13.78
N VAL A 477 -17.22 18.05 -13.92
CA VAL A 477 -17.02 16.61 -13.72
C VAL A 477 -16.65 16.00 -15.06
N GLU A 478 -15.42 15.49 -15.16
CA GLU A 478 -14.94 14.81 -16.37
C GLU A 478 -15.11 13.29 -16.32
N TRP A 479 -15.23 12.74 -15.13
CA TRP A 479 -15.46 11.32 -14.94
C TRP A 479 -16.26 11.07 -13.66
N GLU A 480 -17.22 10.13 -13.76
CA GLU A 480 -18.05 9.68 -12.65
C GLU A 480 -18.16 8.16 -12.67
N ASN A 481 -18.08 7.54 -11.49
CA ASN A 481 -18.24 6.11 -11.29
C ASN A 481 -19.20 5.83 -10.15
N LYS A 482 -20.28 5.11 -10.45
CA LYS A 482 -21.21 4.52 -9.49
C LYS A 482 -21.13 3.01 -9.65
N THR A 483 -20.54 2.35 -8.68
CA THR A 483 -20.35 0.90 -8.74
C THR A 483 -20.90 0.23 -7.49
N PHE A 484 -21.77 -0.74 -7.68
CA PHE A 484 -22.14 -1.72 -6.67
C PHE A 484 -21.48 -3.05 -7.01
N SER A 485 -20.87 -3.72 -6.02
CA SER A 485 -20.34 -5.07 -6.22
C SER A 485 -20.72 -6.02 -5.08
N LEU A 486 -20.91 -7.27 -5.43
CA LEU A 486 -21.13 -8.38 -4.49
C LEU A 486 -20.13 -9.49 -4.82
N ARG A 487 -19.27 -9.81 -3.87
CA ARG A 487 -18.27 -10.89 -4.00
C ARG A 487 -18.53 -11.96 -2.95
N VAL A 488 -18.55 -13.20 -3.39
CA VAL A 488 -18.57 -14.39 -2.54
C VAL A 488 -17.25 -15.14 -2.77
N SER A 489 -16.48 -15.36 -1.71
CA SER A 489 -15.19 -16.06 -1.75
C SER A 489 -15.21 -17.24 -0.80
N TYR A 490 -14.73 -18.37 -1.26
CA TYR A 490 -14.60 -19.58 -0.46
C TYR A 490 -13.15 -20.06 -0.44
N GLN A 491 -12.58 -20.13 0.77
CA GLN A 491 -11.21 -20.61 0.97
C GLN A 491 -11.15 -22.12 1.09
N ILE A 492 -10.54 -22.79 0.12
CA ILE A 492 -10.42 -24.25 0.06
C ILE A 492 -9.20 -24.73 0.86
N ILE A 493 -8.05 -24.08 0.64
CA ILE A 493 -6.78 -24.38 1.29
C ILE A 493 -6.10 -23.06 1.71
N ASN A 494 -4.94 -23.14 2.37
CA ASN A 494 -4.15 -21.95 2.65
C ASN A 494 -3.84 -21.23 1.33
N ASP A 495 -4.13 -19.91 1.29
CA ASP A 495 -3.99 -19.03 0.13
C ASP A 495 -4.71 -19.50 -1.15
N GLY A 496 -5.61 -20.50 -1.05
CA GLY A 496 -6.37 -21.02 -2.19
C GLY A 496 -7.86 -20.68 -2.09
N TYR A 497 -8.38 -19.97 -3.09
CA TYR A 497 -9.73 -19.42 -3.11
C TYR A 497 -10.45 -19.74 -4.40
N LEU A 498 -11.77 -19.98 -4.28
CA LEU A 498 -12.74 -19.82 -5.36
C LEU A 498 -13.58 -18.59 -5.07
N PHE A 499 -13.90 -17.83 -6.09
CA PHE A 499 -14.75 -16.65 -5.91
C PHE A 499 -15.65 -16.39 -7.12
N VAL A 500 -16.77 -15.76 -6.81
CA VAL A 500 -17.71 -15.20 -7.77
C VAL A 500 -17.91 -13.74 -7.39
N LYS A 501 -17.90 -12.84 -8.37
CA LYS A 501 -18.22 -11.44 -8.19
C LYS A 501 -19.26 -11.00 -9.20
N TYR A 502 -20.29 -10.33 -8.75
CA TYR A 502 -21.21 -9.53 -9.56
C TYR A 502 -20.86 -8.06 -9.35
N GLN A 503 -20.84 -7.30 -10.42
CA GLN A 503 -20.61 -5.85 -10.39
C GLN A 503 -21.59 -5.17 -11.33
N HIS A 504 -22.35 -4.20 -10.81
CA HIS A 504 -23.11 -3.24 -11.59
C HIS A 504 -22.37 -1.92 -11.51
N SER A 505 -21.98 -1.39 -12.67
CA SER A 505 -21.25 -0.12 -12.75
C SER A 505 -21.87 0.81 -13.77
N GLU A 506 -21.96 2.08 -13.40
CA GLU A 506 -22.31 3.19 -14.28
C GLU A 506 -21.11 4.13 -14.30
N ILE A 507 -20.31 4.08 -15.39
CA ILE A 507 -19.11 4.90 -15.54
C ILE A 507 -19.28 5.80 -16.74
N THR A 508 -19.22 7.10 -16.52
CA THR A 508 -19.41 8.14 -17.52
C THR A 508 -18.23 9.12 -17.58
N GLY A 509 -18.12 9.89 -18.65
CA GLY A 509 -17.08 10.90 -18.83
C GLY A 509 -16.07 10.51 -19.92
N ASP A 510 -14.80 10.90 -19.79
CA ASP A 510 -13.76 10.55 -20.76
C ASP A 510 -13.41 9.06 -20.67
N ASN A 511 -14.02 8.29 -21.57
CA ASN A 511 -13.94 6.84 -21.60
C ASN A 511 -12.59 6.29 -22.08
N ASN A 512 -11.82 7.06 -22.81
CA ASN A 512 -10.54 6.60 -23.32
C ASN A 512 -9.39 6.84 -22.35
N LYS A 513 -9.55 7.84 -21.45
CA LYS A 513 -8.51 8.26 -20.52
C LYS A 513 -8.60 7.52 -19.19
N TYR A 514 -9.76 7.46 -18.56
CA TYR A 514 -9.86 7.12 -17.14
C TYR A 514 -10.38 5.71 -16.85
N THR A 515 -10.86 4.99 -17.87
CA THR A 515 -11.54 3.69 -17.65
C THR A 515 -11.21 2.68 -18.73
N PRO A 516 -10.93 1.41 -18.38
CA PRO A 516 -10.87 0.34 -19.39
C PRO A 516 -12.18 0.28 -20.18
N ILE A 517 -12.08 0.20 -21.50
CA ILE A 517 -13.23 0.26 -22.42
C ILE A 517 -14.33 -0.76 -22.07
N VAL A 518 -13.96 -1.91 -21.53
CA VAL A 518 -14.87 -2.98 -21.12
C VAL A 518 -15.75 -2.65 -19.92
N TYR A 519 -15.43 -1.58 -19.18
CA TYR A 519 -16.20 -1.11 -18.02
C TYR A 519 -16.90 0.21 -18.25
N TYR A 520 -16.73 0.84 -19.42
CA TYR A 520 -17.35 2.11 -19.71
C TYR A 520 -18.86 1.98 -19.94
N GLY A 521 -19.59 3.01 -19.53
CA GLY A 521 -21.06 3.05 -19.58
C GLY A 521 -21.70 2.24 -18.45
N THR A 522 -22.91 1.77 -18.69
CA THR A 522 -23.62 0.88 -17.75
C THR A 522 -23.26 -0.57 -18.07
N GLN A 523 -22.60 -1.24 -17.15
CA GLN A 523 -22.15 -2.62 -17.32
C GLN A 523 -22.61 -3.49 -16.15
N ASN A 524 -23.07 -4.70 -16.47
CA ASN A 524 -23.30 -5.77 -15.51
C ASN A 524 -22.24 -6.84 -15.73
N THR A 525 -21.22 -6.86 -14.87
CA THR A 525 -20.09 -7.78 -14.99
C THR A 525 -20.22 -8.92 -13.99
N ILE A 526 -20.15 -10.15 -14.48
CA ILE A 526 -19.98 -11.34 -13.63
C ILE A 526 -18.52 -11.80 -13.81
N SER A 527 -17.82 -12.02 -12.72
CA SER A 527 -16.51 -12.68 -12.77
C SER A 527 -16.48 -13.94 -11.92
N LEU A 528 -15.77 -14.94 -12.42
CA LEU A 528 -15.52 -16.23 -11.78
C LEU A 528 -14.00 -16.40 -11.69
N GLY A 529 -13.50 -16.77 -10.54
CA GLY A 529 -12.07 -16.94 -10.39
C GLY A 529 -11.68 -18.02 -9.40
N ALA A 530 -10.45 -18.49 -9.60
CA ALA A 530 -9.75 -19.38 -8.71
C ALA A 530 -8.29 -18.94 -8.59
N ASN A 531 -7.74 -18.95 -7.39
CA ASN A 531 -6.34 -18.65 -7.20
C ASN A 531 -5.73 -19.47 -6.06
N ILE A 532 -4.41 -19.67 -6.14
CA ILE A 532 -3.53 -20.16 -5.09
C ILE A 532 -2.36 -19.18 -5.01
N GLY A 533 -2.05 -18.70 -3.82
CA GLY A 533 -1.07 -17.65 -3.61
C GLY A 533 -1.58 -16.28 -4.05
N PHE A 534 -0.68 -15.33 -3.94
CA PHE A 534 -0.97 -13.92 -4.24
C PHE A 534 -0.88 -13.60 -5.73
#